data_b7ac5beaaa446881effdaf180d48d701
#
_entry.id   b7ac5beaaa446881effdaf180d48d701
#
_cell.length_a   1.000
_cell.length_b   1.000
_cell.length_c   1.000
_cell.angle_alpha   90.00
_cell.angle_beta   90.00
_cell.angle_gamma   90.00
#
_symmetry.space_group_name_H-M   'P 1'
#
loop_
_entity.id
_entity.type
_entity.pdbx_description
1 polymer ?
#
loop_
_entity_poly.entity_id
_entity_poly.type
_entity_poly.pdbx_seq_one_letter_code
_entity_poly.pdbx_strand_id
1 'polypeptide(L)'
;MISRRAFLETVSAAVVLPALTGQSAPPDEWGSPVFDLHFHMRPQPAANIAHLDGAGIAKANLLTRATAAEQVAAIEAVAPKRFTWFSSADITKPEAEQALTAAVKAGAQGFGELKFHVAADGPELRRMYALAADLNVPVLVHFQEVDHFENEGTWSTGFAKTFESILKAYPKTTFIGHADAFWANVSADYHNEAAYPSGPIVRGGITDKLLGDYANLHGDLSANSANNALSRDAEFTKDFLARHQAKLMFGSDCGCTDGHGAGISQGGNPAAARLAGKCVARETLTVLKRSTTPATFANIVWGNAHKMLKIPA
;
A
#
# COMPACT_ATOMS: atom_id res chain seq x y z
N MET A 1 -52.32 25.65 -50.53
CA MET A 1 -51.69 25.92 -49.24
C MET A 1 -51.66 24.63 -48.50
N ILE A 2 -50.51 23.97 -48.47
CA ILE A 2 -50.32 22.61 -47.85
C ILE A 2 -49.49 22.79 -46.61
N SER A 3 -50.10 22.47 -45.47
CA SER A 3 -49.42 22.43 -44.15
C SER A 3 -48.67 21.12 -44.00
N ARG A 4 -47.37 21.20 -43.81
CA ARG A 4 -46.52 20.03 -43.43
C ARG A 4 -46.24 20.09 -41.93
N ARG A 5 -46.91 19.24 -41.15
CA ARG A 5 -46.46 18.86 -39.81
C ARG A 5 -45.42 17.75 -39.93
N ALA A 6 -44.18 18.06 -39.61
CA ALA A 6 -43.16 17.04 -39.44
C ALA A 6 -43.30 16.41 -38.05
N PHE A 7 -43.47 15.14 -38.01
CA PHE A 7 -43.45 14.29 -36.81
C PHE A 7 -41.99 13.93 -36.52
N LEU A 8 -41.44 14.46 -35.45
CA LEU A 8 -40.14 14.07 -34.94
C LEU A 8 -40.33 12.89 -34.02
N GLU A 9 -40.04 11.68 -34.51
CA GLU A 9 -39.88 10.50 -33.67
C GLU A 9 -38.49 10.55 -33.02
N THR A 10 -38.46 10.78 -31.72
CA THR A 10 -37.25 10.66 -30.90
C THR A 10 -37.03 9.18 -30.60
N VAL A 11 -36.10 8.56 -31.31
CA VAL A 11 -35.62 7.21 -30.98
C VAL A 11 -34.67 7.36 -29.79
N SER A 12 -35.15 7.05 -28.60
CA SER A 12 -34.31 6.89 -27.41
C SER A 12 -33.54 5.56 -27.54
N ALA A 13 -32.28 5.64 -27.96
CA ALA A 13 -31.37 4.52 -27.87
C ALA A 13 -31.02 4.28 -26.38
N ALA A 14 -31.63 3.26 -25.79
CA ALA A 14 -31.20 2.76 -24.51
C ALA A 14 -29.80 2.15 -24.67
N VAL A 15 -28.77 2.83 -24.17
CA VAL A 15 -27.43 2.25 -24.03
C VAL A 15 -27.53 1.20 -22.94
N VAL A 16 -27.66 -0.06 -23.34
CA VAL A 16 -27.50 -1.19 -22.43
C VAL A 16 -26.00 -1.30 -22.14
N LEU A 17 -25.58 -0.70 -21.02
CA LEU A 17 -24.27 -0.99 -20.46
C LEU A 17 -24.26 -2.49 -20.11
N PRO A 18 -23.28 -3.29 -20.60
CA PRO A 18 -23.15 -4.65 -20.14
C PRO A 18 -22.97 -4.60 -18.62
N ALA A 19 -23.81 -5.32 -17.88
CA ALA A 19 -23.60 -5.57 -16.48
C ALA A 19 -22.21 -6.23 -16.37
N LEU A 20 -21.25 -5.55 -15.78
CA LEU A 20 -19.99 -6.14 -15.35
C LEU A 20 -20.36 -7.18 -14.29
N THR A 21 -20.64 -8.40 -14.74
CA THR A 21 -20.74 -9.55 -13.85
C THR A 21 -19.38 -9.61 -13.17
N GLY A 22 -19.38 -9.34 -11.86
CA GLY A 22 -18.19 -9.42 -11.03
C GLY A 22 -17.58 -10.81 -11.17
N GLN A 23 -16.64 -10.97 -12.08
CA GLN A 23 -15.79 -12.14 -12.10
C GLN A 23 -14.96 -12.04 -10.83
N SER A 24 -15.23 -12.94 -9.89
CA SER A 24 -14.28 -13.20 -8.81
C SER A 24 -12.93 -13.46 -9.47
N ALA A 25 -11.87 -12.80 -8.97
CA ALA A 25 -10.50 -13.07 -9.41
C ALA A 25 -10.29 -14.57 -9.54
N PRO A 26 -9.59 -15.06 -10.57
CA PRO A 26 -9.37 -16.49 -10.77
C PRO A 26 -8.77 -17.05 -9.47
N PRO A 27 -9.36 -18.10 -8.90
CA PRO A 27 -9.10 -18.48 -7.51
C PRO A 27 -7.69 -18.95 -7.23
N ASP A 28 -6.77 -19.03 -8.19
CA ASP A 28 -5.56 -19.83 -7.91
C ASP A 28 -4.27 -19.47 -8.64
N GLU A 29 -4.14 -18.30 -9.24
CA GLU A 29 -2.88 -17.95 -9.92
C GLU A 29 -1.67 -18.03 -8.97
N TRP A 30 -1.85 -17.57 -7.73
CA TRP A 30 -0.78 -17.51 -6.74
C TRP A 30 -0.77 -18.72 -5.78
N GLY A 31 -1.79 -19.60 -5.80
CA GLY A 31 -1.95 -20.71 -4.86
C GLY A 31 -2.40 -20.27 -3.45
N SER A 32 -2.86 -19.04 -3.32
CA SER A 32 -3.50 -18.43 -2.15
C SER A 32 -4.26 -17.19 -2.61
N PRO A 33 -5.39 -16.83 -2.00
CA PRO A 33 -5.94 -15.51 -2.20
C PRO A 33 -4.91 -14.45 -1.81
N VAL A 34 -4.93 -13.31 -2.50
CA VAL A 34 -4.00 -12.19 -2.26
C VAL A 34 -4.79 -10.97 -1.80
N PHE A 35 -4.30 -10.33 -0.75
CA PHE A 35 -4.77 -9.05 -0.25
C PHE A 35 -3.68 -8.00 -0.46
N ASP A 36 -3.97 -6.96 -1.22
CA ASP A 36 -3.08 -5.82 -1.43
C ASP A 36 -3.32 -4.75 -0.35
N LEU A 37 -2.41 -4.63 0.60
CA LEU A 37 -2.53 -3.67 1.70
C LEU A 37 -2.31 -2.22 1.25
N HIS A 38 -1.56 -2.00 0.16
CA HIS A 38 -1.12 -0.69 -0.30
C HIS A 38 -1.58 -0.42 -1.74
N PHE A 39 -2.82 0.02 -1.87
CA PHE A 39 -3.42 0.25 -3.16
C PHE A 39 -4.02 1.66 -3.23
N HIS A 40 -3.36 2.58 -3.93
CA HIS A 40 -3.88 3.93 -4.11
C HIS A 40 -5.18 3.91 -4.93
N MET A 41 -6.23 4.49 -4.35
CA MET A 41 -7.55 4.57 -4.98
C MET A 41 -7.48 5.32 -6.30
N ARG A 42 -7.96 4.70 -7.38
CA ARG A 42 -8.07 5.32 -8.70
C ARG A 42 -9.42 6.04 -8.84
N PRO A 43 -9.47 7.17 -9.59
CA PRO A 43 -10.70 7.95 -9.72
C PRO A 43 -11.88 7.16 -10.31
N GLN A 44 -11.62 6.28 -11.28
CA GLN A 44 -12.67 5.45 -11.89
C GLN A 44 -12.80 4.12 -11.16
N PRO A 45 -13.99 3.76 -10.65
CA PRO A 45 -14.21 2.48 -9.96
C PRO A 45 -13.71 1.26 -10.74
N ALA A 46 -14.00 1.19 -12.05
CA ALA A 46 -13.58 0.09 -12.92
C ALA A 46 -12.05 -0.09 -13.00
N ALA A 47 -11.27 0.99 -12.91
CA ALA A 47 -9.81 0.92 -12.98
C ALA A 47 -9.19 0.25 -11.74
N ASN A 48 -9.86 0.36 -10.58
CA ASN A 48 -9.43 -0.36 -9.38
C ASN A 48 -9.62 -1.87 -9.58
N ILE A 49 -10.76 -2.27 -10.13
CA ILE A 49 -11.10 -3.68 -10.37
C ILE A 49 -10.19 -4.28 -11.44
N ALA A 50 -10.00 -3.59 -12.56
CA ALA A 50 -9.17 -4.06 -13.67
C ALA A 50 -7.72 -4.38 -13.24
N HIS A 51 -7.13 -3.53 -12.38
CA HIS A 51 -5.82 -3.80 -11.85
C HIS A 51 -5.79 -5.05 -10.95
N LEU A 52 -6.74 -5.17 -10.03
CA LEU A 52 -6.80 -6.32 -9.12
C LEU A 52 -6.95 -7.63 -9.91
N ASP A 53 -7.89 -7.64 -10.85
CA ASP A 53 -8.17 -8.83 -11.68
C ASP A 53 -6.93 -9.22 -12.52
N GLY A 54 -6.29 -8.24 -13.18
CA GLY A 54 -5.09 -8.48 -13.98
C GLY A 54 -3.86 -8.91 -13.17
N ALA A 55 -3.77 -8.50 -11.90
CA ALA A 55 -2.68 -8.89 -11.01
C ALA A 55 -2.99 -10.18 -10.21
N GLY A 56 -4.19 -10.76 -10.34
CA GLY A 56 -4.61 -11.93 -9.56
C GLY A 56 -4.82 -11.62 -8.07
N ILE A 57 -5.28 -10.40 -7.75
CA ILE A 57 -5.49 -9.92 -6.39
C ILE A 57 -6.97 -10.02 -6.03
N ALA A 58 -7.27 -10.74 -4.94
CA ALA A 58 -8.63 -10.97 -4.51
C ALA A 58 -9.28 -9.76 -3.84
N LYS A 59 -8.53 -9.09 -2.95
CA LYS A 59 -8.98 -7.92 -2.19
C LYS A 59 -7.86 -6.89 -2.05
N ALA A 60 -8.24 -5.63 -1.81
CA ALA A 60 -7.27 -4.58 -1.54
C ALA A 60 -7.75 -3.59 -0.46
N ASN A 61 -6.79 -2.94 0.17
CA ASN A 61 -7.01 -1.80 1.02
C ASN A 61 -6.75 -0.52 0.23
N LEU A 62 -7.81 0.28 0.01
CA LEU A 62 -7.71 1.55 -0.69
C LEU A 62 -7.02 2.59 0.20
N LEU A 63 -5.91 3.14 -0.27
CA LEU A 63 -5.32 4.32 0.34
C LEU A 63 -5.97 5.56 -0.25
N THR A 64 -6.55 6.40 0.61
CA THR A 64 -7.40 7.49 0.19
C THR A 64 -7.37 8.66 1.18
N ARG A 65 -8.08 9.72 0.86
CA ARG A 65 -8.20 10.89 1.73
C ARG A 65 -9.41 10.77 2.66
N ALA A 66 -9.39 11.47 3.78
CA ALA A 66 -10.47 11.49 4.77
C ALA A 66 -11.84 11.92 4.19
N THR A 67 -11.85 12.60 3.06
CA THR A 67 -13.06 13.05 2.35
C THR A 67 -13.58 12.05 1.32
N ALA A 68 -12.97 10.87 1.18
CA ALA A 68 -13.26 9.95 0.08
C ALA A 68 -14.32 8.86 0.38
N ALA A 69 -15.05 8.97 1.49
CA ALA A 69 -16.04 7.95 1.88
C ALA A 69 -17.09 7.65 0.79
N GLU A 70 -17.55 8.66 0.06
CA GLU A 70 -18.51 8.48 -1.05
C GLU A 70 -17.89 7.75 -2.24
N GLN A 71 -16.62 8.06 -2.58
CA GLN A 71 -15.90 7.37 -3.66
C GLN A 71 -15.63 5.91 -3.29
N VAL A 72 -15.28 5.64 -2.04
CA VAL A 72 -15.14 4.25 -1.54
C VAL A 72 -16.48 3.50 -1.63
N ALA A 73 -17.58 4.13 -1.23
CA ALA A 73 -18.90 3.52 -1.34
C ALA A 73 -19.29 3.24 -2.81
N ALA A 74 -18.92 4.11 -3.75
CA ALA A 74 -19.15 3.88 -5.17
C ALA A 74 -18.34 2.70 -5.72
N ILE A 75 -17.10 2.50 -5.26
CA ILE A 75 -16.28 1.34 -5.63
C ILE A 75 -16.86 0.06 -5.01
N GLU A 76 -17.26 0.10 -3.75
CA GLU A 76 -17.86 -1.04 -3.04
C GLU A 76 -19.19 -1.48 -3.69
N ALA A 77 -19.96 -0.53 -4.22
CA ALA A 77 -21.23 -0.84 -4.92
C ALA A 77 -21.02 -1.66 -6.21
N VAL A 78 -19.90 -1.46 -6.92
CA VAL A 78 -19.60 -2.21 -8.16
C VAL A 78 -18.75 -3.47 -7.92
N ALA A 79 -18.06 -3.55 -6.79
CA ALA A 79 -17.24 -4.71 -6.41
C ALA A 79 -17.38 -5.02 -4.90
N PRO A 80 -18.55 -5.53 -4.48
CA PRO A 80 -18.84 -5.75 -3.07
C PRO A 80 -17.83 -6.66 -2.38
N LYS A 81 -17.41 -6.28 -1.18
CA LYS A 81 -16.49 -7.04 -0.31
C LYS A 81 -15.07 -7.23 -0.85
N ARG A 82 -14.70 -6.49 -1.90
CA ARG A 82 -13.33 -6.53 -2.43
C ARG A 82 -12.40 -5.50 -1.80
N PHE A 83 -12.94 -4.48 -1.13
CA PHE A 83 -12.13 -3.39 -0.64
C PHE A 83 -12.34 -3.10 0.86
N THR A 84 -11.26 -2.75 1.52
CA THR A 84 -11.21 -1.97 2.76
C THR A 84 -10.59 -0.63 2.44
N TRP A 85 -10.43 0.28 3.39
CA TRP A 85 -9.76 1.53 3.13
C TRP A 85 -9.06 2.11 4.35
N PHE A 86 -7.95 2.79 4.10
CA PHE A 86 -7.27 3.67 5.02
C PHE A 86 -7.47 5.12 4.59
N SER A 87 -7.33 6.01 5.54
CA SER A 87 -7.57 7.42 5.34
C SER A 87 -6.34 8.24 5.70
N SER A 88 -6.03 9.25 4.90
CA SER A 88 -5.03 10.27 5.24
C SER A 88 -5.65 11.67 5.21
N ALA A 89 -5.08 12.57 6.00
CA ALA A 89 -5.39 13.99 6.03
C ALA A 89 -4.09 14.77 6.16
N ASP A 90 -4.11 16.07 5.85
CA ASP A 90 -2.91 16.92 6.06
C ASP A 90 -2.62 17.06 7.56
N ILE A 91 -1.73 16.22 8.07
CA ILE A 91 -1.37 16.13 9.49
C ILE A 91 -0.67 17.38 10.02
N THR A 92 -0.23 18.29 9.15
CA THR A 92 0.32 19.60 9.55
C THR A 92 -0.78 20.57 10.01
N LYS A 93 -2.04 20.23 9.73
CA LYS A 93 -3.22 21.04 10.07
C LYS A 93 -3.89 20.53 11.34
N PRO A 94 -4.44 21.42 12.17
CA PRO A 94 -5.15 21.04 13.39
C PRO A 94 -6.41 20.20 13.15
N GLU A 95 -7.06 20.34 11.97
CA GLU A 95 -8.27 19.63 11.58
C GLU A 95 -8.05 18.14 11.26
N ALA A 96 -6.80 17.72 11.11
CA ALA A 96 -6.46 16.34 10.72
C ALA A 96 -7.05 15.29 11.68
N GLU A 97 -7.00 15.54 12.98
CA GLU A 97 -7.53 14.60 13.99
C GLU A 97 -9.05 14.42 13.86
N GLN A 98 -9.78 15.52 13.64
CA GLN A 98 -11.22 15.48 13.43
C GLN A 98 -11.58 14.76 12.15
N ALA A 99 -10.85 15.07 11.04
CA ALA A 99 -11.08 14.45 9.74
C ALA A 99 -10.82 12.94 9.76
N LEU A 100 -9.72 12.51 10.37
CA LEU A 100 -9.37 11.08 10.48
C LEU A 100 -10.32 10.33 11.42
N THR A 101 -10.75 10.97 12.52
CA THR A 101 -11.77 10.39 13.41
C THR A 101 -13.10 10.21 12.67
N ALA A 102 -13.51 11.17 11.87
CA ALA A 102 -14.72 11.06 11.05
C ALA A 102 -14.61 9.96 10.00
N ALA A 103 -13.44 9.82 9.36
CA ALA A 103 -13.18 8.75 8.40
C ALA A 103 -13.28 7.35 9.04
N VAL A 104 -12.72 7.17 10.23
CA VAL A 104 -12.85 5.88 10.97
C VAL A 104 -14.32 5.59 11.31
N LYS A 105 -15.08 6.59 11.73
CA LYS A 105 -16.54 6.44 11.97
C LYS A 105 -17.30 6.09 10.68
N ALA A 106 -16.81 6.52 9.52
CA ALA A 106 -17.35 6.19 8.21
C ALA A 106 -16.85 4.83 7.65
N GLY A 107 -16.00 4.11 8.39
CA GLY A 107 -15.54 2.77 8.04
C GLY A 107 -14.08 2.64 7.61
N ALA A 108 -13.27 3.71 7.69
CA ALA A 108 -11.83 3.60 7.50
C ALA A 108 -11.21 2.69 8.57
N GLN A 109 -10.35 1.76 8.16
CA GLN A 109 -9.77 0.75 9.05
C GLN A 109 -8.32 1.07 9.47
N GLY A 110 -7.81 2.22 9.10
CA GLY A 110 -6.45 2.68 9.41
C GLY A 110 -6.19 4.10 8.94
N PHE A 111 -5.04 4.63 9.37
CA PHE A 111 -4.49 5.86 8.85
C PHE A 111 -3.38 5.56 7.86
N GLY A 112 -3.39 6.21 6.72
CA GLY A 112 -2.33 6.06 5.72
C GLY A 112 -2.82 6.19 4.27
N GLU A 113 -1.87 6.37 3.41
CA GLU A 113 -0.45 6.53 3.67
C GLU A 113 -0.17 7.92 4.28
N LEU A 114 0.56 7.98 5.39
CA LEU A 114 1.01 9.25 5.96
C LEU A 114 2.37 9.61 5.36
N LYS A 115 2.33 10.38 4.26
CA LYS A 115 3.50 10.91 3.56
C LYS A 115 3.51 12.43 3.67
N PHE A 116 4.25 12.93 4.64
CA PHE A 116 4.36 14.36 4.93
C PHE A 116 5.81 14.70 5.27
N HIS A 117 6.25 15.92 4.92
CA HIS A 117 7.62 16.40 5.17
C HIS A 117 7.82 16.75 6.66
N VAL A 118 7.63 15.76 7.53
CA VAL A 118 7.74 15.87 8.98
C VAL A 118 8.61 14.73 9.53
N ALA A 119 9.23 14.95 10.68
CA ALA A 119 9.98 13.89 11.35
C ALA A 119 9.06 12.84 11.96
N ALA A 120 9.50 11.58 11.97
CA ALA A 120 8.73 10.47 12.54
C ALA A 120 8.47 10.64 14.05
N ASP A 121 9.33 11.37 14.74
CA ASP A 121 9.19 11.76 16.14
C ASP A 121 8.67 13.19 16.32
N GLY A 122 8.25 13.85 15.23
CA GLY A 122 7.67 15.20 15.26
C GLY A 122 6.28 15.24 15.90
N PRO A 123 5.84 16.43 16.35
CA PRO A 123 4.56 16.59 17.05
C PRO A 123 3.37 16.19 16.18
N GLU A 124 3.43 16.36 14.86
CA GLU A 124 2.37 16.03 13.92
C GLU A 124 2.08 14.53 13.92
N LEU A 125 3.12 13.71 13.69
CA LEU A 125 3.00 12.26 13.68
C LEU A 125 2.71 11.70 15.07
N ARG A 126 3.28 12.27 16.15
CA ARG A 126 2.97 11.84 17.52
C ARG A 126 1.47 11.95 17.85
N ARG A 127 0.81 13.02 17.38
CA ARG A 127 -0.66 13.15 17.54
C ARG A 127 -1.40 12.04 16.79
N MET A 128 -0.95 11.70 15.58
CA MET A 128 -1.57 10.62 14.78
C MET A 128 -1.36 9.25 15.42
N TYR A 129 -0.20 8.99 16.01
CA TYR A 129 0.08 7.75 16.73
C TYR A 129 -0.84 7.58 17.96
N ALA A 130 -0.99 8.64 18.74
CA ALA A 130 -1.89 8.64 19.88
C ALA A 130 -3.35 8.42 19.44
N LEU A 131 -3.83 9.17 18.46
CA LEU A 131 -5.18 9.04 17.91
C LEU A 131 -5.46 7.64 17.37
N ALA A 132 -4.50 7.05 16.65
CA ALA A 132 -4.64 5.70 16.12
C ALA A 132 -4.77 4.65 17.24
N ALA A 133 -3.99 4.79 18.32
CA ALA A 133 -4.13 3.93 19.49
C ALA A 133 -5.51 4.06 20.14
N ASP A 134 -6.02 5.29 20.30
CA ASP A 134 -7.34 5.55 20.89
C ASP A 134 -8.48 4.99 20.05
N LEU A 135 -8.36 5.05 18.72
CA LEU A 135 -9.33 4.51 17.78
C LEU A 135 -9.09 3.01 17.46
N ASN A 136 -8.02 2.42 18.00
CA ASN A 136 -7.63 1.02 17.77
C ASN A 136 -7.52 0.66 16.27
N VAL A 137 -6.83 1.51 15.52
CA VAL A 137 -6.54 1.34 14.09
C VAL A 137 -5.03 1.41 13.82
N PRO A 138 -4.49 0.72 12.79
CA PRO A 138 -3.09 0.83 12.41
C PRO A 138 -2.76 2.16 11.72
N VAL A 139 -1.46 2.50 11.73
CA VAL A 139 -0.89 3.65 11.01
C VAL A 139 0.14 3.18 10.01
N LEU A 140 -0.06 3.47 8.74
CA LEU A 140 0.91 3.24 7.67
C LEU A 140 1.69 4.53 7.44
N VAL A 141 3.01 4.46 7.68
CA VAL A 141 3.92 5.61 7.63
C VAL A 141 4.91 5.46 6.48
N HIS A 142 5.02 6.51 5.67
CA HIS A 142 6.03 6.62 4.63
C HIS A 142 7.34 7.15 5.24
N PHE A 143 8.39 6.34 5.18
CA PHE A 143 9.72 6.73 5.66
C PHE A 143 10.64 7.08 4.49
N GLN A 144 11.11 8.32 4.44
CA GLN A 144 11.98 8.82 3.40
C GLN A 144 13.19 9.56 4.01
N GLU A 145 14.36 9.35 3.43
CA GLU A 145 15.62 10.00 3.85
C GLU A 145 16.35 10.64 2.68
N VAL A 146 16.01 10.28 1.45
CA VAL A 146 16.60 10.81 0.21
C VAL A 146 15.50 11.15 -0.78
N ASP A 147 15.81 11.97 -1.78
CA ASP A 147 14.86 12.30 -2.84
C ASP A 147 14.44 11.06 -3.63
N HIS A 148 13.14 10.90 -3.78
CA HIS A 148 12.52 9.84 -4.57
C HIS A 148 12.26 10.27 -6.00
N PHE A 149 11.68 11.45 -6.15
CA PHE A 149 11.18 11.99 -7.40
C PHE A 149 11.72 13.38 -7.64
N GLU A 150 11.83 13.74 -8.90
CA GLU A 150 12.14 15.08 -9.32
C GLU A 150 11.15 16.09 -8.70
N ASN A 151 11.69 17.17 -8.14
CA ASN A 151 10.95 18.25 -7.46
C ASN A 151 10.26 17.89 -6.13
N GLU A 152 10.50 16.74 -5.55
CA GLU A 152 9.95 16.42 -4.22
C GLU A 152 10.78 17.06 -3.09
N GLY A 153 12.07 17.27 -3.33
CA GLY A 153 13.03 17.78 -2.35
C GLY A 153 13.43 16.72 -1.32
N THR A 154 14.65 16.85 -0.82
CA THR A 154 15.17 15.97 0.23
C THR A 154 14.53 16.31 1.57
N TRP A 155 13.96 15.31 2.24
CA TRP A 155 13.49 15.43 3.60
C TRP A 155 13.76 14.15 4.38
N SER A 156 13.99 14.27 5.67
CA SER A 156 14.33 13.15 6.53
C SER A 156 13.20 12.90 7.52
N THR A 157 12.67 11.68 7.53
CA THR A 157 11.77 11.20 8.57
C THR A 157 12.51 10.82 9.85
N GLY A 158 13.84 10.65 9.78
CA GLY A 158 14.65 10.21 10.90
C GLY A 158 14.45 8.76 11.29
N PHE A 159 13.95 7.90 10.40
CA PHE A 159 13.60 6.50 10.68
C PHE A 159 14.67 5.76 11.48
N ALA A 160 15.88 5.67 10.94
CA ALA A 160 16.96 4.91 11.57
C ALA A 160 17.43 5.48 12.91
N LYS A 161 17.21 6.78 13.16
CA LYS A 161 17.71 7.47 14.37
C LYS A 161 16.68 7.55 15.49
N THR A 162 15.40 7.72 15.14
CA THR A 162 14.39 8.13 16.14
C THR A 162 13.25 7.15 16.28
N PHE A 163 12.98 6.32 15.27
CA PHE A 163 11.74 5.51 15.24
C PHE A 163 11.68 4.43 16.31
N GLU A 164 12.83 3.89 16.75
CA GLU A 164 12.84 2.96 17.89
C GLU A 164 12.26 3.59 19.17
N SER A 165 12.53 4.87 19.41
CA SER A 165 11.97 5.60 20.55
C SER A 165 10.45 5.75 20.45
N ILE A 166 9.92 5.90 19.24
CA ILE A 166 8.49 5.98 18.96
C ILE A 166 7.80 4.64 19.22
N LEU A 167 8.37 3.52 18.77
CA LEU A 167 7.84 2.19 19.05
C LEU A 167 7.70 1.94 20.56
N LYS A 168 8.69 2.38 21.33
CA LYS A 168 8.68 2.30 22.82
C LYS A 168 7.64 3.22 23.45
N ALA A 169 7.49 4.45 22.93
CA ALA A 169 6.60 5.46 23.48
C ALA A 169 5.13 5.18 23.19
N TYR A 170 4.83 4.48 22.08
CA TYR A 170 3.47 4.19 21.63
C TYR A 170 3.21 2.67 21.51
N PRO A 171 3.29 1.90 22.62
CA PRO A 171 3.20 0.44 22.56
C PRO A 171 1.79 -0.07 22.17
N LYS A 172 0.77 0.77 22.23
CA LYS A 172 -0.61 0.44 21.82
C LYS A 172 -0.90 0.76 20.35
N THR A 173 -0.03 1.53 19.70
CA THR A 173 -0.18 1.87 18.28
C THR A 173 0.39 0.75 17.43
N THR A 174 -0.36 0.25 16.47
CA THR A 174 0.13 -0.67 15.45
C THR A 174 0.71 0.13 14.30
N PHE A 175 2.00 -0.02 14.04
CA PHE A 175 2.72 0.66 12.98
C PHE A 175 2.92 -0.25 11.79
N ILE A 176 2.80 0.32 10.59
CA ILE A 176 3.12 -0.33 9.32
C ILE A 176 4.18 0.53 8.64
N GLY A 177 5.40 0.01 8.52
CA GLY A 177 6.52 0.70 7.90
C GLY A 177 6.55 0.49 6.40
N HIS A 178 6.79 1.58 5.66
CA HIS A 178 6.77 1.63 4.21
C HIS A 178 7.85 2.56 3.67
N ALA A 179 8.14 2.45 2.39
CA ALA A 179 9.01 3.27 1.55
C ALA A 179 10.52 3.01 1.70
N ASP A 180 11.31 3.90 1.06
CA ASP A 180 12.73 3.65 0.83
C ASP A 180 13.56 3.61 2.10
N ALA A 181 13.37 4.56 3.02
CA ALA A 181 14.15 4.58 4.25
C ALA A 181 13.86 3.35 5.11
N PHE A 182 12.61 2.84 5.11
CA PHE A 182 12.29 1.60 5.79
C PHE A 182 12.99 0.40 5.14
N TRP A 183 12.90 0.28 3.82
CA TRP A 183 13.39 -0.91 3.12
C TRP A 183 14.90 -0.88 2.80
N ALA A 184 15.51 0.28 2.61
CA ALA A 184 16.96 0.38 2.44
C ALA A 184 17.72 0.02 3.73
N ASN A 185 17.17 0.39 4.88
CA ASN A 185 17.72 0.10 6.21
C ASN A 185 17.59 -1.37 6.67
N VAL A 186 17.18 -2.30 5.79
CA VAL A 186 17.37 -3.75 6.03
C VAL A 186 18.85 -4.15 5.99
N SER A 187 19.71 -3.31 5.37
CA SER A 187 21.17 -3.47 5.32
C SER A 187 21.86 -2.61 6.36
N ALA A 188 22.78 -3.20 7.10
CA ALA A 188 23.50 -2.51 8.19
C ALA A 188 24.51 -1.45 7.69
N ASP A 189 24.94 -1.56 6.44
CA ASP A 189 25.86 -0.64 5.79
C ASP A 189 25.18 0.50 5.01
N TYR A 190 23.87 0.63 5.13
CA TYR A 190 23.13 1.70 4.46
C TYR A 190 23.30 3.03 5.20
N HIS A 191 23.68 4.09 4.46
CA HIS A 191 23.97 5.43 4.98
C HIS A 191 23.24 6.54 4.19
N ASN A 192 22.06 6.26 3.67
CA ASN A 192 21.25 7.21 2.89
C ASN A 192 21.87 7.64 1.55
N GLU A 193 22.68 6.77 0.94
CA GLU A 193 23.34 7.04 -0.34
C GLU A 193 22.39 6.97 -1.55
N ALA A 194 21.31 6.20 -1.45
CA ALA A 194 20.34 6.03 -2.53
C ALA A 194 18.99 5.53 -2.00
N ALA A 195 17.88 5.96 -2.64
CA ALA A 195 16.55 5.45 -2.33
C ALA A 195 16.42 3.93 -2.56
N TYR A 196 17.12 3.42 -3.57
CA TYR A 196 17.12 1.98 -3.94
C TYR A 196 18.56 1.48 -4.05
N PRO A 197 19.20 1.12 -2.94
CA PRO A 197 20.59 0.67 -2.94
C PRO A 197 20.77 -0.63 -3.71
N SER A 198 21.96 -0.81 -4.31
CA SER A 198 22.37 -2.01 -5.04
C SER A 198 23.30 -2.90 -4.21
N GLY A 199 23.56 -4.12 -4.69
CA GLY A 199 24.47 -5.05 -4.02
C GLY A 199 23.81 -5.90 -2.93
N PRO A 200 24.56 -6.84 -2.33
CA PRO A 200 24.08 -7.73 -1.29
C PRO A 200 23.69 -6.96 -0.01
N ILE A 201 22.94 -7.60 0.85
CA ILE A 201 22.49 -7.04 2.12
C ILE A 201 23.46 -7.43 3.24
N VAL A 202 24.00 -6.44 3.93
CA VAL A 202 24.78 -6.69 5.16
C VAL A 202 23.80 -6.89 6.31
N ARG A 203 23.84 -8.06 6.96
CA ARG A 203 22.93 -8.43 8.05
C ARG A 203 23.02 -7.46 9.24
N GLY A 204 21.95 -7.30 9.97
CA GLY A 204 21.89 -6.45 11.16
C GLY A 204 21.37 -5.03 10.92
N GLY A 205 20.73 -4.78 9.78
CA GLY A 205 20.09 -3.51 9.50
C GLY A 205 18.98 -3.18 10.50
N ILE A 206 18.73 -1.88 10.67
CA ILE A 206 17.79 -1.40 11.71
C ILE A 206 16.35 -1.90 11.48
N THR A 207 15.90 -2.01 10.23
CA THR A 207 14.56 -2.51 9.91
C THR A 207 14.39 -3.96 10.34
N ASP A 208 15.37 -4.80 10.06
CA ASP A 208 15.39 -6.22 10.47
C ASP A 208 15.33 -6.33 12.01
N LYS A 209 16.16 -5.54 12.70
CA LYS A 209 16.19 -5.48 14.16
C LYS A 209 14.83 -5.04 14.73
N LEU A 210 14.29 -3.91 14.26
CA LEU A 210 13.04 -3.36 14.80
C LEU A 210 11.84 -4.30 14.55
N LEU A 211 11.77 -4.95 13.40
CA LEU A 211 10.75 -5.98 13.13
C LEU A 211 10.89 -7.18 14.08
N GLY A 212 12.11 -7.54 14.50
CA GLY A 212 12.34 -8.60 15.48
C GLY A 212 11.93 -8.20 16.89
N ASP A 213 12.31 -7.00 17.32
CA ASP A 213 12.25 -6.57 18.70
C ASP A 213 10.87 -6.01 19.13
N TYR A 214 10.11 -5.42 18.20
CA TYR A 214 8.88 -4.69 18.53
C TYR A 214 7.62 -5.36 17.96
N ALA A 215 6.74 -5.86 18.84
CA ALA A 215 5.50 -6.51 18.46
C ALA A 215 4.52 -5.60 17.71
N ASN A 216 4.60 -4.30 17.94
CA ASN A 216 3.73 -3.28 17.35
C ASN A 216 4.23 -2.73 16.00
N LEU A 217 5.34 -3.24 15.45
CA LEU A 217 5.82 -2.89 14.12
C LEU A 217 5.55 -4.01 13.12
N HIS A 218 5.03 -3.64 11.98
CA HIS A 218 4.79 -4.47 10.80
C HIS A 218 5.45 -3.85 9.57
N GLY A 219 5.68 -4.64 8.51
CA GLY A 219 6.27 -4.16 7.26
C GLY A 219 5.31 -4.34 6.08
N ASP A 220 5.16 -3.28 5.28
CA ASP A 220 4.41 -3.25 4.04
C ASP A 220 5.35 -3.50 2.86
N LEU A 221 5.24 -4.66 2.24
CA LEU A 221 6.09 -5.13 1.13
C LEU A 221 5.69 -4.53 -0.22
N SER A 222 5.50 -3.21 -0.25
CA SER A 222 5.02 -2.49 -1.42
C SER A 222 6.08 -1.62 -2.09
N ALA A 223 5.74 -1.08 -3.25
CA ALA A 223 6.57 -0.20 -4.07
C ALA A 223 7.85 -0.84 -4.62
N ASN A 224 8.59 0.00 -5.35
CA ASN A 224 9.94 -0.32 -5.81
C ASN A 224 10.90 -0.57 -4.64
N SER A 225 10.71 0.10 -3.51
CA SER A 225 11.59 0.03 -2.36
C SER A 225 11.63 -1.37 -1.74
N ALA A 226 10.48 -1.95 -1.41
CA ALA A 226 10.43 -3.32 -0.89
C ALA A 226 10.85 -4.33 -1.95
N ASN A 227 10.37 -4.19 -3.19
CA ASN A 227 10.79 -5.07 -4.28
C ASN A 227 12.30 -5.02 -4.52
N ASN A 228 12.95 -3.84 -4.40
CA ASN A 228 14.40 -3.70 -4.45
C ASN A 228 15.08 -4.48 -3.31
N ALA A 229 14.66 -4.27 -2.07
CA ALA A 229 15.22 -4.97 -0.90
C ALA A 229 15.13 -6.49 -1.03
N LEU A 230 13.95 -7.01 -1.46
CA LEU A 230 13.72 -8.45 -1.62
C LEU A 230 14.40 -9.07 -2.85
N SER A 231 14.80 -8.27 -3.85
CA SER A 231 15.33 -8.80 -5.10
C SER A 231 16.85 -8.84 -5.17
N ARG A 232 17.55 -8.06 -4.34
CA ARG A 232 19.00 -7.86 -4.45
C ARG A 232 19.85 -8.91 -3.74
N ASP A 233 19.25 -9.69 -2.80
CA ASP A 233 19.95 -10.76 -2.06
C ASP A 233 18.97 -11.90 -1.77
N ALA A 234 19.05 -12.99 -2.53
CA ALA A 234 18.11 -14.10 -2.44
C ALA A 234 18.22 -14.89 -1.12
N GLU A 235 19.41 -15.06 -0.59
CA GLU A 235 19.63 -15.81 0.66
C GLU A 235 19.15 -15.00 1.88
N PHE A 236 19.47 -13.70 1.90
CA PHE A 236 18.94 -12.81 2.92
C PHE A 236 17.40 -12.80 2.87
N THR A 237 16.82 -12.68 1.68
CA THR A 237 15.38 -12.58 1.50
C THR A 237 14.64 -13.79 2.03
N LYS A 238 15.10 -15.01 1.73
CA LYS A 238 14.49 -16.24 2.28
C LYS A 238 14.48 -16.24 3.80
N ASP A 239 15.61 -15.93 4.42
CA ASP A 239 15.77 -15.90 5.87
C ASP A 239 14.94 -14.79 6.52
N PHE A 240 14.97 -13.59 5.94
CA PHE A 240 14.20 -12.44 6.40
C PHE A 240 12.69 -12.70 6.36
N LEU A 241 12.17 -13.20 5.25
CA LEU A 241 10.75 -13.53 5.10
C LEU A 241 10.31 -14.65 6.07
N ALA A 242 11.16 -15.64 6.31
CA ALA A 242 10.86 -16.70 7.27
C ALA A 242 10.81 -16.17 8.71
N ARG A 243 11.76 -15.33 9.11
CA ARG A 243 11.81 -14.76 10.47
C ARG A 243 10.65 -13.81 10.76
N HIS A 244 10.26 -13.00 9.78
CA HIS A 244 9.25 -11.96 9.95
C HIS A 244 7.89 -12.30 9.35
N GLN A 245 7.63 -13.56 8.98
CA GLN A 245 6.42 -13.99 8.28
C GLN A 245 5.11 -13.59 8.95
N ALA A 246 5.09 -13.38 10.25
CA ALA A 246 3.89 -12.97 11.01
C ALA A 246 3.67 -11.45 11.06
N LYS A 247 4.60 -10.66 10.51
CA LYS A 247 4.59 -9.20 10.57
C LYS A 247 4.64 -8.52 9.21
N LEU A 248 4.98 -9.27 8.17
CA LEU A 248 5.07 -8.75 6.82
C LEU A 248 3.73 -8.93 6.10
N MET A 249 3.32 -7.90 5.36
CA MET A 249 2.11 -7.93 4.55
C MET A 249 2.43 -7.50 3.13
N PHE A 250 1.81 -8.17 2.17
CA PHE A 250 1.91 -7.77 0.78
C PHE A 250 1.15 -6.47 0.54
N GLY A 251 1.77 -5.55 -0.16
CA GLY A 251 1.20 -4.37 -0.77
C GLY A 251 1.81 -4.15 -2.14
N SER A 252 1.13 -3.48 -3.05
CA SER A 252 1.68 -3.23 -4.38
C SER A 252 2.27 -1.83 -4.55
N ASP A 253 1.57 -0.82 -4.14
CA ASP A 253 1.84 0.58 -4.51
C ASP A 253 2.07 0.71 -6.03
N CYS A 254 1.25 -0.03 -6.80
CA CYS A 254 1.42 -0.16 -8.23
C CYS A 254 0.55 0.83 -8.99
N GLY A 255 1.18 1.66 -9.83
CA GLY A 255 0.47 2.63 -10.67
C GLY A 255 -0.08 2.05 -11.99
N CYS A 256 0.19 0.79 -12.35
CA CYS A 256 -0.28 0.25 -13.63
C CYS A 256 -1.81 0.08 -13.64
N THR A 257 -2.41 0.21 -14.84
CA THR A 257 -3.88 0.27 -14.99
C THR A 257 -4.54 -1.09 -15.13
N ASP A 258 -3.80 -2.11 -15.56
CA ASP A 258 -4.33 -3.40 -16.00
C ASP A 258 -3.81 -4.61 -15.20
N GLY A 259 -2.97 -4.38 -14.18
CA GLY A 259 -2.32 -5.46 -13.45
C GLY A 259 -1.19 -6.18 -14.21
N HIS A 260 -0.82 -5.70 -15.41
CA HIS A 260 0.24 -6.28 -16.25
C HIS A 260 1.39 -5.30 -16.56
N GLY A 261 1.26 -4.04 -16.16
CA GLY A 261 2.30 -3.03 -16.32
C GLY A 261 1.93 -1.88 -17.27
N ALA A 262 0.72 -1.86 -17.82
CA ALA A 262 0.28 -0.76 -18.68
C ALA A 262 0.26 0.57 -17.90
N GLY A 263 0.79 1.61 -18.52
CA GLY A 263 0.85 2.96 -17.92
C GLY A 263 2.05 3.17 -16.98
N ILE A 264 2.86 2.15 -16.68
CA ILE A 264 4.11 2.34 -15.95
C ILE A 264 5.15 2.94 -16.88
N SER A 265 5.42 4.21 -16.69
CA SER A 265 6.50 4.91 -17.38
C SER A 265 7.86 4.45 -16.87
N GLN A 266 8.89 4.65 -17.70
CA GLN A 266 10.26 4.37 -17.27
C GLN A 266 10.77 5.33 -16.20
N GLY A 267 10.05 6.44 -15.92
CA GLY A 267 10.44 7.45 -14.95
C GLY A 267 11.88 7.94 -15.13
N GLY A 268 12.20 9.12 -14.62
CA GLY A 268 13.57 9.64 -14.65
C GLY A 268 14.54 8.96 -13.68
N ASN A 269 14.05 8.10 -12.77
CA ASN A 269 14.91 7.45 -11.78
C ASN A 269 15.47 6.12 -12.31
N PRO A 270 16.80 6.01 -12.55
CA PRO A 270 17.43 4.78 -13.06
C PRO A 270 17.18 3.55 -12.18
N ALA A 271 17.03 3.74 -10.88
CA ALA A 271 16.76 2.64 -9.95
C ALA A 271 15.32 2.09 -10.07
N ALA A 272 14.38 2.92 -10.53
CA ALA A 272 13.03 2.49 -10.86
C ALA A 272 12.95 1.80 -12.23
N ALA A 273 13.94 2.00 -13.11
CA ALA A 273 13.97 1.45 -14.47
C ALA A 273 13.89 -0.10 -14.50
N ARG A 274 14.31 -0.77 -13.44
CA ARG A 274 14.20 -2.23 -13.29
C ARG A 274 12.75 -2.74 -13.40
N LEU A 275 11.78 -1.95 -12.96
CA LEU A 275 10.35 -2.27 -13.01
C LEU A 275 9.60 -1.53 -14.12
N ALA A 276 10.32 -0.85 -15.02
CA ALA A 276 9.71 -0.16 -16.15
C ALA A 276 8.88 -1.10 -17.02
N GLY A 277 7.63 -0.72 -17.29
CA GLY A 277 6.70 -1.53 -18.08
C GLY A 277 6.21 -2.80 -17.37
N LYS A 278 6.53 -3.00 -16.08
CA LYS A 278 6.13 -4.16 -15.31
C LYS A 278 5.11 -3.80 -14.23
N CYS A 279 4.25 -4.73 -13.89
CA CYS A 279 3.37 -4.60 -12.74
C CYS A 279 4.14 -4.88 -11.44
N VAL A 280 4.30 -3.88 -10.59
CA VAL A 280 5.01 -4.02 -9.30
C VAL A 280 4.37 -5.10 -8.43
N ALA A 281 3.03 -5.21 -8.43
CA ALA A 281 2.32 -6.27 -7.71
C ALA A 281 2.79 -7.66 -8.13
N ARG A 282 2.78 -7.95 -9.44
CA ARG A 282 3.20 -9.25 -9.97
C ARG A 282 4.66 -9.56 -9.72
N GLU A 283 5.54 -8.57 -9.90
CA GLU A 283 6.97 -8.73 -9.63
C GLU A 283 7.24 -9.05 -8.16
N THR A 284 6.57 -8.37 -7.24
CA THR A 284 6.72 -8.62 -5.80
C THR A 284 6.12 -9.97 -5.40
N LEU A 285 4.93 -10.33 -5.88
CA LEU A 285 4.32 -11.64 -5.65
C LEU A 285 5.21 -12.78 -6.19
N THR A 286 5.84 -12.58 -7.34
CA THR A 286 6.79 -13.55 -7.91
C THR A 286 8.00 -13.76 -7.00
N VAL A 287 8.56 -12.67 -6.46
CA VAL A 287 9.67 -12.77 -5.48
C VAL A 287 9.23 -13.49 -4.22
N LEU A 288 8.08 -13.13 -3.66
CA LEU A 288 7.54 -13.77 -2.45
C LEU A 288 7.31 -15.27 -2.67
N LYS A 289 6.67 -15.65 -3.78
CA LYS A 289 6.36 -17.05 -4.10
C LYS A 289 7.61 -17.93 -4.23
N ARG A 290 8.67 -17.43 -4.87
CA ARG A 290 9.93 -18.19 -5.02
C ARG A 290 10.78 -18.24 -3.75
N SER A 291 10.58 -17.31 -2.81
CA SER A 291 11.44 -17.13 -1.63
C SER A 291 10.81 -17.65 -0.33
N THR A 292 9.58 -18.18 -0.38
CA THR A 292 8.85 -18.64 0.80
C THR A 292 8.27 -20.04 0.61
N THR A 293 7.90 -20.67 1.73
CA THR A 293 7.04 -21.87 1.69
C THR A 293 5.59 -21.44 1.36
N PRO A 294 4.72 -22.36 0.87
CA PRO A 294 3.31 -22.04 0.63
C PRO A 294 2.59 -21.46 1.86
N ALA A 295 2.87 -21.95 3.06
CA ALA A 295 2.29 -21.46 4.30
C ALA A 295 2.77 -20.03 4.63
N THR A 296 4.06 -19.78 4.52
CA THR A 296 4.65 -18.43 4.72
C THR A 296 4.12 -17.46 3.68
N PHE A 297 4.03 -17.88 2.41
CA PHE A 297 3.42 -17.07 1.34
C PHE A 297 1.99 -16.66 1.71
N ALA A 298 1.12 -17.63 2.03
CA ALA A 298 -0.26 -17.38 2.39
C ALA A 298 -0.41 -16.44 3.60
N ASN A 299 0.47 -16.57 4.62
CA ASN A 299 0.48 -15.64 5.75
C ASN A 299 0.78 -14.21 5.31
N ILE A 300 1.80 -14.00 4.47
CA ILE A 300 2.24 -12.67 4.04
C ILE A 300 1.23 -12.02 3.09
N VAL A 301 0.71 -12.78 2.12
CA VAL A 301 -0.15 -12.20 1.08
C VAL A 301 -1.62 -12.10 1.48
N TRP A 302 -2.03 -12.76 2.59
CA TRP A 302 -3.41 -12.79 3.01
C TRP A 302 -3.60 -12.75 4.54
N GLY A 303 -3.05 -13.72 5.25
CA GLY A 303 -3.39 -13.99 6.64
C GLY A 303 -3.11 -12.82 7.59
N ASN A 304 -1.97 -12.15 7.44
CA ASN A 304 -1.57 -11.06 8.34
C ASN A 304 -2.45 -9.83 8.18
N ALA A 305 -2.77 -9.43 6.94
CA ALA A 305 -3.67 -8.31 6.68
C ALA A 305 -5.10 -8.61 7.16
N HIS A 306 -5.62 -9.81 6.89
CA HIS A 306 -6.93 -10.25 7.39
C HIS A 306 -7.03 -10.19 8.91
N LYS A 307 -5.99 -10.68 9.61
CA LYS A 307 -5.93 -10.64 11.07
C LYS A 307 -5.87 -9.20 11.60
N MET A 308 -5.00 -8.36 11.02
CA MET A 308 -4.81 -6.97 11.45
C MET A 308 -6.08 -6.14 11.26
N LEU A 309 -6.70 -6.24 10.10
CA LEU A 309 -7.88 -5.46 9.71
C LEU A 309 -9.20 -6.12 10.14
N LYS A 310 -9.15 -7.28 10.82
CA LYS A 310 -10.33 -8.02 11.29
C LYS A 310 -11.35 -8.27 10.17
N ILE A 311 -10.86 -8.55 8.96
CA ILE A 311 -11.68 -8.78 7.78
C ILE A 311 -12.40 -10.13 7.95
N PRO A 312 -13.72 -10.22 7.73
CA PRO A 312 -14.41 -11.50 7.74
C PRO A 312 -13.86 -12.47 6.69
N ALA A 313 -13.78 -13.75 7.04
CA ALA A 313 -13.32 -14.82 6.16
C ALA A 313 -14.20 -14.96 4.92
#